data_ec786d751d2a325fe5db1b184fa5ad63
#
_entry.id   ec786d751d2a325fe5db1b184fa5ad63
#
_cell.length_a   1.000
_cell.length_b   1.000
_cell.length_c   1.000
_cell.angle_alpha   90.00
_cell.angle_beta   90.00
_cell.angle_gamma   90.00
#
_symmetry.space_group_name_H-M   'P 1'
#
loop_
_entity.id
_entity.type
_entity.pdbx_description
1 polymer ?
#
loop_
_entity_poly.entity_id
_entity_poly.type
_entity_poly.pdbx_seq_one_letter_code
_entity_poly.pdbx_strand_id
1 'polypeptide(L)'
;MTDMDRRRVLRLASVATVAGGLVAGAGGPAHAASKADRRIVLTGRRTGANIPDVLTAGVPYFVRYDLSDAQGDRVGTENAHCLPVAVGLDGSFVLATLVLSLDDGLITGATAFQRPLPAVTESPVNPQPWSHVFAITGGTEAYAGAAGSITIDHRTRDEDVLTIDLADASL
;
A
#
# COMPACT_ATOMS: atom_id res chain seq x y z
N MET A 1 -21.64 -7.64 -33.13
CA MET A 1 -21.66 -7.67 -31.66
C MET A 1 -20.85 -8.86 -31.22
N THR A 2 -19.56 -8.64 -31.05
CA THR A 2 -18.55 -9.69 -30.86
C THR A 2 -18.24 -9.81 -29.37
N ASP A 3 -18.35 -11.04 -28.91
CA ASP A 3 -18.09 -11.54 -27.57
C ASP A 3 -16.61 -11.33 -27.23
N MET A 4 -16.30 -10.41 -26.29
CA MET A 4 -14.93 -10.13 -25.88
C MET A 4 -14.55 -11.04 -24.73
N ASP A 5 -13.69 -11.93 -25.05
CA ASP A 5 -13.08 -13.01 -24.29
C ASP A 5 -12.52 -12.52 -22.92
N ARG A 6 -13.21 -12.85 -21.84
CA ARG A 6 -12.85 -12.54 -20.46
C ARG A 6 -11.97 -13.64 -19.86
N ARG A 7 -10.81 -13.90 -20.45
CA ARG A 7 -9.84 -14.83 -19.85
C ARG A 7 -8.41 -14.35 -20.06
N ARG A 8 -8.00 -13.29 -19.35
CA ARG A 8 -6.58 -13.11 -19.08
C ARG A 8 -6.28 -13.63 -17.67
N VAL A 9 -5.88 -14.89 -17.64
CA VAL A 9 -5.32 -15.51 -16.43
C VAL A 9 -3.97 -14.89 -16.16
N LEU A 10 -3.84 -14.16 -15.05
CA LEU A 10 -2.56 -13.68 -14.53
C LEU A 10 -1.64 -14.88 -14.26
N ARG A 11 -0.56 -15.01 -15.02
CA ARG A 11 0.54 -15.93 -14.71
C ARG A 11 1.47 -15.24 -13.71
N LEU A 12 1.25 -15.51 -12.42
CA LEU A 12 2.20 -15.19 -11.37
C LEU A 12 3.44 -16.08 -11.54
N ALA A 13 4.58 -15.48 -11.81
CA ALA A 13 5.87 -16.16 -11.80
C ALA A 13 6.30 -16.39 -10.36
N SER A 14 6.05 -17.61 -9.85
CA SER A 14 6.61 -18.06 -8.58
C SER A 14 8.05 -18.52 -8.81
N VAL A 15 9.04 -17.82 -8.30
CA VAL A 15 10.42 -18.32 -8.21
C VAL A 15 10.52 -19.21 -6.98
N ALA A 16 10.47 -20.52 -7.20
CA ALA A 16 10.72 -21.53 -6.18
C ALA A 16 12.21 -21.86 -6.16
N THR A 17 12.92 -21.48 -5.12
CA THR A 17 14.28 -21.97 -4.84
C THR A 17 14.16 -23.27 -4.05
N VAL A 18 14.46 -24.39 -4.69
CA VAL A 18 14.58 -25.70 -4.04
C VAL A 18 16.02 -25.88 -3.59
N ALA A 19 16.26 -25.88 -2.28
CA ALA A 19 17.49 -26.42 -1.69
C ALA A 19 17.12 -27.70 -0.93
N GLY A 20 17.56 -28.85 -1.45
CA GLY A 20 17.37 -30.14 -0.83
C GLY A 20 18.32 -30.35 0.34
N GLY A 21 17.83 -31.01 1.38
CA GLY A 21 18.60 -31.50 2.51
C GLY A 21 17.75 -32.48 3.33
N LEU A 22 17.94 -33.79 3.07
CA LEU A 22 17.41 -34.87 3.88
C LEU A 22 18.23 -34.99 5.16
N VAL A 23 17.61 -34.73 6.33
CA VAL A 23 18.09 -35.25 7.62
C VAL A 23 16.87 -35.84 8.35
N ALA A 24 16.92 -37.16 8.55
CA ALA A 24 15.99 -37.88 9.40
C ALA A 24 16.38 -37.65 10.88
N GLY A 25 15.45 -37.23 11.72
CA GLY A 25 15.65 -37.07 13.16
C GLY A 25 14.40 -36.61 13.90
N ALA A 26 13.82 -37.57 14.68
CA ALA A 26 13.02 -37.43 15.86
C ALA A 26 11.97 -36.30 15.99
N GLY A 27 10.70 -36.75 16.16
CA GLY A 27 9.48 -35.99 16.46
C GLY A 27 9.57 -34.76 17.35
N GLY A 28 9.69 -33.61 16.72
CA GLY A 28 9.30 -32.33 17.30
C GLY A 28 7.96 -31.90 16.71
N PRO A 29 7.20 -31.01 17.38
CA PRO A 29 5.95 -30.52 16.85
C PRO A 29 6.21 -29.95 15.45
N ALA A 30 5.46 -30.45 14.47
CA ALA A 30 5.53 -29.94 13.10
C ALA A 30 5.26 -28.43 13.17
N HIS A 31 6.32 -27.63 12.99
CA HIS A 31 6.15 -26.24 12.65
C HIS A 31 5.41 -26.25 11.32
N ALA A 32 4.15 -25.82 11.34
CA ALA A 32 3.41 -25.54 10.12
C ALA A 32 4.33 -24.68 9.26
N ALA A 33 4.67 -25.17 8.06
CA ALA A 33 5.43 -24.38 7.12
C ALA A 33 4.66 -23.07 6.96
N SER A 34 5.30 -21.94 7.30
CA SER A 34 4.71 -20.63 7.15
C SER A 34 4.39 -20.49 5.67
N LYS A 35 3.12 -20.36 5.34
CA LYS A 35 2.71 -19.97 4.00
C LYS A 35 3.45 -18.69 3.67
N ALA A 36 4.03 -18.62 2.49
CA ALA A 36 4.84 -17.48 2.12
C ALA A 36 4.02 -16.18 2.16
N ASP A 37 4.45 -15.20 2.94
CA ASP A 37 3.88 -13.85 2.95
C ASP A 37 3.86 -13.34 1.50
N ARG A 38 2.69 -12.89 1.04
CA ARG A 38 2.54 -12.36 -0.31
C ARG A 38 2.93 -10.88 -0.31
N ARG A 39 3.96 -10.55 -1.08
CA ARG A 39 4.38 -9.17 -1.29
C ARG A 39 3.96 -8.68 -2.67
N ILE A 40 3.34 -7.50 -2.73
CA ILE A 40 2.97 -6.80 -3.95
C ILE A 40 3.65 -5.43 -3.93
N VAL A 41 4.29 -5.05 -5.04
CA VAL A 41 4.92 -3.73 -5.19
C VAL A 41 4.27 -3.02 -6.36
N LEU A 42 3.77 -1.80 -6.13
CA LEU A 42 3.08 -0.97 -7.11
C LEU A 42 3.71 0.41 -7.16
N THR A 43 3.66 1.04 -8.34
CA THR A 43 3.99 2.45 -8.52
C THR A 43 2.70 3.25 -8.61
N GLY A 44 2.56 4.26 -7.77
CA GLY A 44 1.43 5.20 -7.75
C GLY A 44 1.80 6.50 -8.48
N ARG A 45 0.98 6.92 -9.45
CA ARG A 45 1.07 8.23 -10.09
C ARG A 45 -0.12 9.08 -9.70
N ARG A 46 0.15 10.26 -9.12
CA ARG A 46 -0.92 11.13 -8.62
C ARG A 46 -1.79 11.67 -9.76
N THR A 47 -3.09 11.48 -9.63
CA THR A 47 -4.12 11.94 -10.58
C THR A 47 -5.05 12.97 -9.99
N GLY A 48 -5.07 13.14 -8.65
CA GLY A 48 -5.89 14.13 -7.99
C GLY A 48 -5.49 14.36 -6.54
N ALA A 49 -5.67 15.59 -6.07
CA ALA A 49 -5.52 15.95 -4.67
C ALA A 49 -6.21 17.29 -4.40
N ASN A 50 -6.68 17.48 -3.16
CA ASN A 50 -7.11 18.78 -2.65
C ASN A 50 -6.30 19.20 -1.42
N ILE A 51 -5.01 18.89 -1.42
CA ILE A 51 -4.12 19.22 -0.30
C ILE A 51 -4.01 20.74 -0.21
N PRO A 52 -4.41 21.38 0.91
CA PRO A 52 -4.27 22.82 1.07
C PRO A 52 -2.79 23.21 1.24
N ASP A 53 -2.42 24.43 0.83
CA ASP A 53 -1.06 24.96 1.01
C ASP A 53 -0.66 25.00 2.48
N VAL A 54 -1.63 25.27 3.37
CA VAL A 54 -1.46 25.24 4.81
C VAL A 54 -2.43 24.24 5.42
N LEU A 55 -1.89 23.19 6.03
CA LEU A 55 -2.69 22.23 6.76
C LEU A 55 -3.33 22.88 7.98
N THR A 56 -4.60 22.57 8.21
CA THR A 56 -5.38 23.05 9.36
C THR A 56 -5.94 21.85 10.10
N ALA A 57 -5.78 21.82 11.42
CA ALA A 57 -6.34 20.75 12.24
C ALA A 57 -7.87 20.67 12.08
N GLY A 58 -8.39 19.49 11.88
CA GLY A 58 -9.80 19.22 11.64
C GLY A 58 -10.26 19.43 10.20
N VAL A 59 -9.42 19.94 9.28
CA VAL A 59 -9.77 20.12 7.87
C VAL A 59 -9.19 18.95 7.05
N PRO A 60 -10.04 18.04 6.55
CA PRO A 60 -9.57 16.87 5.81
C PRO A 60 -9.14 17.25 4.39
N TYR A 61 -8.26 16.41 3.84
CA TYR A 61 -7.89 16.42 2.43
C TYR A 61 -7.84 14.99 1.85
N PHE A 62 -7.84 14.88 0.54
CA PHE A 62 -7.67 13.60 -0.14
C PHE A 62 -6.54 13.65 -1.16
N VAL A 63 -6.02 12.47 -1.47
CA VAL A 63 -5.11 12.23 -2.59
C VAL A 63 -5.55 10.99 -3.35
N ARG A 64 -5.32 10.99 -4.66
CA ARG A 64 -5.65 9.89 -5.54
C ARG A 64 -4.48 9.61 -6.48
N TYR A 65 -4.19 8.32 -6.64
CA TYR A 65 -3.17 7.81 -7.56
C TYR A 65 -3.75 6.75 -8.48
N ASP A 66 -3.26 6.68 -9.71
CA ASP A 66 -3.36 5.50 -10.54
C ASP A 66 -2.20 4.58 -10.19
N LEU A 67 -2.48 3.27 -10.07
CA LEU A 67 -1.51 2.27 -9.67
C LEU A 67 -1.10 1.41 -10.87
N SER A 68 0.20 1.16 -10.99
CA SER A 68 0.79 0.31 -12.03
C SER A 68 1.67 -0.76 -11.39
N ASP A 69 1.77 -1.90 -12.04
CA ASP A 69 2.67 -2.99 -11.67
C ASP A 69 4.11 -2.73 -12.16
N ALA A 70 5.01 -3.70 -11.95
CA ALA A 70 6.41 -3.63 -12.38
C ALA A 70 6.60 -3.58 -13.91
N GLN A 71 5.58 -3.96 -14.68
CA GLN A 71 5.55 -3.89 -16.14
C GLN A 71 5.05 -2.54 -16.65
N GLY A 72 4.50 -1.71 -15.76
CA GLY A 72 3.90 -0.43 -16.08
C GLY A 72 2.43 -0.53 -16.50
N ASP A 73 1.84 -1.73 -16.41
CA ASP A 73 0.43 -1.93 -16.69
C ASP A 73 -0.40 -1.37 -15.53
N ARG A 74 -1.46 -0.61 -15.85
CA ARG A 74 -2.37 -0.07 -14.84
C ARG A 74 -3.18 -1.21 -14.23
N VAL A 75 -3.10 -1.33 -12.89
CA VAL A 75 -3.76 -2.40 -12.12
C VAL A 75 -4.78 -1.89 -11.11
N GLY A 76 -4.97 -0.58 -11.02
CA GLY A 76 -5.96 -0.05 -10.09
C GLY A 76 -5.79 1.42 -9.73
N THR A 77 -6.37 1.80 -8.59
CA THR A 77 -6.26 3.14 -8.01
C THR A 77 -6.06 3.09 -6.51
N GLU A 78 -5.38 4.10 -5.99
CA GLU A 78 -5.31 4.42 -4.57
C GLU A 78 -6.16 5.66 -4.29
N ASN A 79 -6.92 5.64 -3.21
CA ASN A 79 -7.62 6.78 -2.67
C ASN A 79 -7.34 6.88 -1.17
N ALA A 80 -6.67 7.94 -0.75
CA ALA A 80 -6.40 8.21 0.66
C ALA A 80 -7.16 9.45 1.13
N HIS A 81 -7.78 9.34 2.31
CA HIS A 81 -8.42 10.42 3.02
C HIS A 81 -7.61 10.72 4.29
N CYS A 82 -7.17 11.94 4.44
CA CYS A 82 -6.26 12.39 5.48
C CYS A 82 -6.91 13.48 6.34
N LEU A 83 -6.81 13.34 7.65
CA LEU A 83 -7.30 14.32 8.62
C LEU A 83 -6.14 14.79 9.50
N PRO A 84 -5.62 16.01 9.32
CA PRO A 84 -4.71 16.61 10.29
C PRO A 84 -5.44 16.82 11.64
N VAL A 85 -4.93 16.22 12.70
CA VAL A 85 -5.51 16.37 14.05
C VAL A 85 -4.70 17.30 14.94
N ALA A 86 -3.41 17.49 14.59
CA ALA A 86 -2.57 18.51 15.19
C ALA A 86 -1.64 19.10 14.12
N VAL A 87 -1.39 20.40 14.21
CA VAL A 87 -0.47 21.13 13.31
C VAL A 87 0.44 21.97 14.19
N GLY A 88 1.75 21.83 14.03
CA GLY A 88 2.76 22.51 14.81
C GLY A 88 3.99 22.89 14.00
N LEU A 89 4.99 23.44 14.67
CA LEU A 89 6.24 23.88 14.05
C LEU A 89 7.09 22.70 13.52
N ASP A 90 6.91 21.49 14.09
CA ASP A 90 7.69 20.31 13.74
C ASP A 90 6.97 19.39 12.72
N GLY A 91 5.79 19.81 12.25
CA GLY A 91 4.98 19.04 11.32
C GLY A 91 3.53 18.90 11.75
N SER A 92 2.82 17.98 11.09
CA SER A 92 1.41 17.73 11.35
C SER A 92 1.19 16.25 11.69
N PHE A 93 0.46 16.00 12.77
CA PHE A 93 -0.02 14.64 13.08
C PHE A 93 -1.30 14.40 12.31
N VAL A 94 -1.30 13.34 11.49
CA VAL A 94 -2.37 13.05 10.52
C VAL A 94 -2.93 11.66 10.79
N LEU A 95 -4.24 11.55 10.87
CA LEU A 95 -4.96 10.28 10.74
C LEU A 95 -5.30 10.07 9.27
N ALA A 96 -5.10 8.86 8.76
CA ALA A 96 -5.41 8.55 7.37
C ALA A 96 -6.09 7.20 7.22
N THR A 97 -7.00 7.14 6.24
CA THR A 97 -7.58 5.90 5.72
C THR A 97 -7.25 5.78 4.25
N LEU A 98 -7.07 4.53 3.80
CA LEU A 98 -6.65 4.19 2.46
C LEU A 98 -7.56 3.13 1.87
N VAL A 99 -7.90 3.27 0.59
CA VAL A 99 -8.55 2.23 -0.22
C VAL A 99 -7.74 2.04 -1.49
N LEU A 100 -7.23 0.83 -1.68
CA LEU A 100 -6.68 0.36 -2.95
C LEU A 100 -7.80 -0.37 -3.68
N SER A 101 -8.18 0.12 -4.85
CA SER A 101 -9.13 -0.55 -5.75
C SER A 101 -8.32 -1.19 -6.86
N LEU A 102 -8.08 -2.49 -6.74
CA LEU A 102 -7.31 -3.29 -7.68
C LEU A 102 -8.24 -4.08 -8.60
N ASP A 103 -7.73 -4.58 -9.72
CA ASP A 103 -8.54 -5.31 -10.71
C ASP A 103 -9.17 -6.60 -10.12
N ASP A 104 -8.57 -7.17 -9.07
CA ASP A 104 -8.98 -8.40 -8.40
C ASP A 104 -9.57 -8.21 -7.00
N GLY A 105 -9.87 -6.96 -6.60
CA GLY A 105 -10.55 -6.66 -5.34
C GLY A 105 -10.07 -5.39 -4.65
N LEU A 106 -10.55 -5.18 -3.42
CA LEU A 106 -10.22 -4.01 -2.61
C LEU A 106 -9.29 -4.40 -1.46
N ILE A 107 -8.36 -3.50 -1.11
CA ILE A 107 -7.63 -3.53 0.16
C ILE A 107 -7.89 -2.22 0.88
N THR A 108 -8.22 -2.27 2.18
CA THR A 108 -8.39 -1.10 3.02
C THR A 108 -7.30 -1.02 4.07
N GLY A 109 -6.90 0.21 4.42
CA GLY A 109 -5.89 0.45 5.45
C GLY A 109 -6.16 1.69 6.27
N ALA A 110 -5.57 1.75 7.46
CA ALA A 110 -5.60 2.91 8.33
C ALA A 110 -4.25 3.14 9.00
N THR A 111 -3.94 4.40 9.29
CA THR A 111 -2.70 4.79 9.97
C THR A 111 -2.84 6.11 10.70
N ALA A 112 -1.86 6.38 11.57
CA ALA A 112 -1.59 7.69 12.12
C ALA A 112 -0.08 7.96 11.97
N PHE A 113 0.29 9.11 11.43
CA PHE A 113 1.69 9.43 11.17
C PHE A 113 1.99 10.91 11.39
N GLN A 114 3.27 11.18 11.66
CA GLN A 114 3.82 12.53 11.67
C GLN A 114 4.22 12.89 10.25
N ARG A 115 3.51 13.84 9.63
CA ARG A 115 3.91 14.41 8.35
C ARG A 115 4.95 15.48 8.61
N PRO A 116 6.18 15.37 8.10
CA PRO A 116 7.21 16.40 8.28
C PRO A 116 6.80 17.69 7.58
N LEU A 117 7.27 18.83 8.11
CA LEU A 117 7.20 20.09 7.37
C LEU A 117 8.17 20.04 6.19
N PRO A 118 7.83 20.65 5.04
CA PRO A 118 8.78 20.86 3.96
C PRO A 118 9.93 21.75 4.47
N ALA A 119 11.13 21.50 3.99
CA ALA A 119 12.22 22.47 4.18
C ALA A 119 11.81 23.81 3.56
N VAL A 120 12.32 24.91 4.11
CA VAL A 120 11.93 26.29 3.71
C VAL A 120 12.10 26.56 2.21
N THR A 121 12.91 25.77 1.53
CA THR A 121 13.19 25.87 0.08
C THR A 121 12.34 24.93 -0.77
N GLU A 122 11.51 24.08 -0.17
CA GLU A 122 10.72 23.07 -0.86
C GLU A 122 9.24 23.47 -0.89
N SER A 123 8.52 22.98 -1.90
CA SER A 123 7.08 23.18 -1.98
C SER A 123 6.41 22.64 -0.69
N PRO A 124 5.54 23.43 -0.02
CA PRO A 124 4.85 22.97 1.19
C PRO A 124 4.03 21.70 1.00
N VAL A 125 3.82 21.30 -0.25
CA VAL A 125 2.97 20.17 -0.61
C VAL A 125 3.73 18.85 -0.70
N ASN A 126 5.07 18.88 -0.77
CA ASN A 126 5.85 17.64 -0.83
C ASN A 126 7.23 17.83 -0.20
N PRO A 127 7.38 17.51 1.09
CA PRO A 127 8.68 17.49 1.74
C PRO A 127 9.60 16.43 1.08
N GLN A 128 10.87 16.42 1.50
CA GLN A 128 11.87 15.38 1.17
C GLN A 128 11.25 13.97 1.13
N PRO A 129 11.77 13.05 0.32
CA PRO A 129 11.29 11.67 0.31
C PRO A 129 11.13 11.13 1.73
N TRP A 130 9.96 10.63 2.04
CA TRP A 130 9.62 10.09 3.36
C TRP A 130 8.68 8.90 3.17
N SER A 131 8.56 8.07 4.19
CA SER A 131 7.68 6.90 4.15
C SER A 131 6.82 6.81 5.39
N HIS A 132 5.71 6.11 5.26
CA HIS A 132 4.85 5.73 6.37
C HIS A 132 4.12 4.42 6.08
N VAL A 133 3.54 3.82 7.13
CA VAL A 133 2.95 2.49 7.04
C VAL A 133 1.48 2.56 7.42
N PHE A 134 0.63 1.93 6.61
CA PHE A 134 -0.76 1.63 6.95
C PHE A 134 -0.85 0.20 7.47
N ALA A 135 -1.62 -0.02 8.52
CA ALA A 135 -2.12 -1.35 8.84
C ALA A 135 -3.27 -1.69 7.89
N ILE A 136 -3.25 -2.88 7.30
CA ILE A 136 -4.38 -3.39 6.51
C ILE A 136 -5.53 -3.69 7.46
N THR A 137 -6.70 -3.13 7.18
CA THR A 137 -7.92 -3.28 8.00
C THR A 137 -8.93 -4.24 7.38
N GLY A 138 -8.68 -4.70 6.16
CA GLY A 138 -9.52 -5.68 5.46
C GLY A 138 -9.38 -5.60 3.95
N GLY A 139 -10.20 -6.39 3.27
CA GLY A 139 -10.26 -6.43 1.81
C GLY A 139 -11.47 -7.20 1.32
N THR A 140 -11.66 -7.24 -0.01
CA THR A 140 -12.75 -7.96 -0.68
C THR A 140 -12.21 -8.85 -1.78
N GLU A 141 -13.02 -9.77 -2.28
CA GLU A 141 -12.71 -10.68 -3.40
C GLU A 141 -11.39 -11.45 -3.16
N ALA A 142 -10.37 -11.26 -4.01
CA ALA A 142 -9.07 -11.92 -3.85
C ALA A 142 -8.33 -11.53 -2.55
N TYR A 143 -8.76 -10.43 -1.91
CA TYR A 143 -8.20 -9.90 -0.66
C TYR A 143 -9.13 -10.05 0.54
N ALA A 144 -10.20 -10.88 0.44
CA ALA A 144 -11.10 -11.13 1.56
C ALA A 144 -10.34 -11.66 2.79
N GLY A 145 -10.49 -10.98 3.93
CA GLY A 145 -9.75 -11.31 5.15
C GLY A 145 -8.30 -10.85 5.17
N ALA A 146 -7.86 -10.01 4.23
CA ALA A 146 -6.50 -9.49 4.19
C ALA A 146 -6.11 -8.82 5.50
N ALA A 147 -4.90 -9.11 5.95
CA ALA A 147 -4.20 -8.48 7.06
C ALA A 147 -2.75 -8.20 6.64
N GLY A 148 -2.03 -7.38 7.41
CA GLY A 148 -0.64 -7.05 7.10
C GLY A 148 -0.40 -5.54 7.06
N SER A 149 0.48 -5.10 6.15
CA SER A 149 0.85 -3.68 6.08
C SER A 149 1.01 -3.18 4.64
N ILE A 150 0.83 -1.88 4.46
CA ILE A 150 1.13 -1.16 3.24
C ILE A 150 2.13 -0.07 3.60
N THR A 151 3.36 -0.18 3.09
CA THR A 151 4.36 0.88 3.18
C THR A 151 4.22 1.77 1.96
N ILE A 152 4.09 3.08 2.15
CA ILE A 152 4.10 4.07 1.08
C ILE A 152 5.38 4.89 1.18
N ASP A 153 6.19 4.81 0.14
CA ASP A 153 7.40 5.60 -0.05
C ASP A 153 7.09 6.74 -1.02
N HIS A 154 6.98 7.96 -0.51
CA HIS A 154 6.82 9.17 -1.32
C HIS A 154 8.14 9.52 -2.01
N ARG A 155 8.26 9.26 -3.29
CA ARG A 155 9.48 9.48 -4.08
C ARG A 155 9.57 10.90 -4.61
N THR A 156 8.47 11.40 -5.12
CA THR A 156 8.34 12.76 -5.63
C THR A 156 6.98 13.33 -5.24
N ARG A 157 6.69 14.56 -5.69
CA ARG A 157 5.36 15.15 -5.50
C ARG A 157 4.24 14.31 -6.13
N ASP A 158 4.53 13.61 -7.21
CA ASP A 158 3.53 12.98 -8.07
C ASP A 158 3.72 11.46 -8.19
N GLU A 159 4.70 10.89 -7.49
CA GLU A 159 5.02 9.48 -7.57
C GLU A 159 5.30 8.87 -6.19
N ASP A 160 4.62 7.79 -5.90
CA ASP A 160 4.77 6.96 -4.73
C ASP A 160 5.13 5.52 -5.13
N VAL A 161 5.81 4.82 -4.23
CA VAL A 161 5.98 3.37 -4.33
C VAL A 161 5.26 2.72 -3.15
N LEU A 162 4.35 1.80 -3.44
CA LEU A 162 3.60 1.05 -2.46
C LEU A 162 4.17 -0.35 -2.34
N THR A 163 4.52 -0.76 -1.13
CA THR A 163 4.86 -2.15 -0.81
C THR A 163 3.77 -2.71 0.09
N ILE A 164 3.05 -3.70 -0.40
CA ILE A 164 1.94 -4.36 0.30
C ILE A 164 2.44 -5.72 0.76
N ASP A 165 2.57 -5.91 2.05
CA ASP A 165 2.92 -7.17 2.71
C ASP A 165 1.64 -7.78 3.29
N LEU A 166 1.11 -8.79 2.62
CA LEU A 166 -0.08 -9.53 3.07
C LEU A 166 0.35 -10.67 3.99
N ALA A 167 -0.10 -10.62 5.21
CA ALA A 167 0.01 -11.75 6.12
C ALA A 167 -1.06 -12.80 5.78
N ASP A 168 -0.69 -14.08 5.84
CA ASP A 168 -1.66 -15.16 5.72
C ASP A 168 -2.68 -15.07 6.87
N ALA A 169 -3.95 -14.98 6.52
CA ALA A 169 -5.05 -15.17 7.45
C ALA A 169 -5.06 -16.63 7.89
N SER A 170 -4.24 -16.98 8.90
CA SER A 170 -4.33 -18.26 9.59
C SER A 170 -5.56 -18.19 10.51
N LEU A 171 -6.68 -18.73 10.06
CA LEU A 171 -7.79 -19.14 10.93
C LEU A 171 -7.58 -20.57 11.37
#